data_297e230614dc36f2c8f6ab71f205a27c
#
_entry.id   297e230614dc36f2c8f6ab71f205a27c
#
_cell.length_a   1.000
_cell.length_b   1.000
_cell.length_c   1.000
_cell.angle_alpha   90.00
_cell.angle_beta   90.00
_cell.angle_gamma   90.00
#
_symmetry.space_group_name_H-M   'P 1'
#
loop_
_entity.id
_entity.type
_entity.pdbx_description
1 polymer ?
#
loop_
_entity_poly.entity_id
_entity_poly.type
_entity_poly.pdbx_seq_one_letter_code
_entity_poly.pdbx_strand_id
1 'polypeptide(L)'
;MATVGAGVVGCCLALLIWLVATPRLTGATATGPGGAAGAGAGAVRTTTAPSQEPPAPPVRARVAADRDTLGICESRLEDAPDGLPTVAIVGASYTAGVGPGDAAQSWAVLLARELRWNAVVYGVPGIGYVRTGSGDHGPVIRMLARIGLRALDPALVIVQAGHDDSGVPPWLERQRVGQVIAAIRADAPRAKIALLTVFTGPSAPTQALVQTNDAIIDAAVAADPDVIIMDPLDDWSFAHAHAGLHPTAAGDAWIAARVASVVRAHGVLPAAGSDPVICDSGIAGHGTRDSGAVRGRAL
;
A
#
# COMPACT_ATOMS: atom_id res chain seq x y z
N MET A 1 -34.64 2.39 59.61
CA MET A 1 -34.23 3.80 59.63
C MET A 1 -32.75 3.85 59.23
N ALA A 2 -32.46 4.23 57.99
CA ALA A 2 -31.14 4.59 57.54
C ALA A 2 -31.31 5.41 56.26
N THR A 3 -30.87 6.62 56.28
CA THR A 3 -31.04 7.70 55.34
C THR A 3 -30.08 7.56 54.13
N VAL A 4 -30.62 7.75 52.95
CA VAL A 4 -29.92 7.80 51.65
C VAL A 4 -29.32 9.19 51.47
N GLY A 5 -28.01 9.27 51.22
CA GLY A 5 -27.31 10.49 50.78
C GLY A 5 -27.04 10.45 49.32
N ALA A 6 -27.66 11.36 48.56
CA ALA A 6 -27.38 11.60 47.14
C ALA A 6 -26.26 12.63 47.00
N GLY A 7 -25.15 12.23 46.36
CA GLY A 7 -24.04 13.12 45.96
C GLY A 7 -24.14 13.45 44.47
N VAL A 8 -24.46 14.72 44.19
CA VAL A 8 -24.41 15.26 42.81
C VAL A 8 -22.98 15.75 42.53
N VAL A 9 -22.30 15.14 41.62
CA VAL A 9 -21.02 15.62 41.08
C VAL A 9 -21.29 16.36 39.79
N GLY A 10 -21.09 17.69 39.83
CA GLY A 10 -21.21 18.56 38.66
C GLY A 10 -19.97 18.45 37.76
N CYS A 11 -20.22 18.20 36.50
CA CYS A 11 -19.21 18.18 35.43
C CYS A 11 -19.13 19.58 34.82
N CYS A 12 -18.04 20.32 35.06
CA CYS A 12 -17.75 21.58 34.38
C CYS A 12 -17.23 21.29 32.98
N LEU A 13 -18.03 21.62 31.94
CA LEU A 13 -17.57 21.73 30.55
C LEU A 13 -16.78 23.04 30.38
N ALA A 14 -15.50 22.93 30.10
CA ALA A 14 -14.68 24.04 29.59
C ALA A 14 -14.67 23.98 28.05
N LEU A 15 -15.44 24.88 27.42
CA LEU A 15 -15.37 25.15 25.98
C LEU A 15 -14.16 26.05 25.71
N LEU A 16 -13.13 25.51 25.07
CA LEU A 16 -12.04 26.29 24.49
C LEU A 16 -12.38 26.60 23.02
N ILE A 17 -12.78 27.86 22.80
CA ILE A 17 -13.00 28.42 21.46
C ILE A 17 -11.63 28.89 20.93
N TRP A 18 -11.11 28.21 19.89
CA TRP A 18 -9.97 28.69 19.13
C TRP A 18 -10.45 29.64 18.02
N LEU A 19 -10.14 30.94 18.18
CA LEU A 19 -10.27 31.94 17.10
C LEU A 19 -9.07 31.76 16.15
N VAL A 20 -9.33 31.34 14.92
CA VAL A 20 -8.34 31.35 13.84
C VAL A 20 -8.43 32.70 13.14
N ALA A 21 -7.39 33.51 13.29
CA ALA A 21 -7.22 34.77 12.59
C ALA A 21 -6.62 34.50 11.19
N THR A 22 -7.36 34.84 10.14
CA THR A 22 -6.88 34.81 8.75
C THR A 22 -6.16 36.10 8.41
N PRO A 23 -4.93 36.09 7.86
CA PRO A 23 -4.32 37.31 7.33
C PRO A 23 -4.88 37.64 5.93
N ARG A 24 -5.33 38.89 5.76
CA ARG A 24 -5.69 39.47 4.47
C ARG A 24 -4.41 39.83 3.73
N LEU A 25 -4.21 39.28 2.54
CA LEU A 25 -3.21 39.75 1.58
C LEU A 25 -3.81 40.94 0.79
N THR A 26 -3.24 42.12 0.98
CA THR A 26 -3.48 43.30 0.16
C THR A 26 -2.63 43.24 -1.09
N GLY A 27 -3.26 43.38 -2.25
CA GLY A 27 -2.60 43.46 -3.55
C GLY A 27 -1.83 44.77 -3.72
N ALA A 28 -0.70 44.71 -4.41
CA ALA A 28 -0.01 45.84 -4.99
C ALA A 28 0.16 45.60 -6.50
N THR A 29 -0.53 46.43 -7.26
CA THR A 29 -0.33 46.63 -8.69
C THR A 29 0.87 47.55 -8.90
N ALA A 30 1.80 47.18 -9.76
CA ALA A 30 2.82 48.04 -10.32
C ALA A 30 2.83 47.94 -11.83
N THR A 31 2.37 49.01 -12.47
CA THR A 31 2.53 49.33 -13.89
C THR A 31 3.85 50.10 -14.06
N GLY A 32 4.57 49.82 -15.15
CA GLY A 32 5.64 50.68 -15.60
C GLY A 32 6.22 50.22 -16.94
N PRO A 33 6.49 51.15 -17.87
CA PRO A 33 6.68 50.85 -19.27
C PRO A 33 8.14 50.99 -19.77
N GLY A 34 8.42 50.29 -20.88
CA GLY A 34 9.22 50.82 -21.98
C GLY A 34 10.73 50.76 -21.85
N GLY A 35 11.35 50.29 -22.93
CA GLY A 35 12.74 50.67 -23.25
C GLY A 35 13.51 49.66 -24.11
N ALA A 36 13.42 49.83 -25.42
CA ALA A 36 14.45 49.86 -26.46
C ALA A 36 15.58 48.81 -26.52
N ALA A 37 15.58 48.19 -27.65
CA ALA A 37 16.66 47.72 -28.55
C ALA A 37 18.12 47.86 -28.09
N GLY A 38 18.85 46.71 -28.18
CA GLY A 38 20.30 46.64 -28.22
C GLY A 38 20.75 45.37 -28.94
N ALA A 39 21.13 45.51 -30.19
CA ALA A 39 21.78 44.47 -30.97
C ALA A 39 23.22 44.25 -30.42
N GLY A 40 23.51 43.06 -29.98
CA GLY A 40 24.86 42.64 -29.57
C GLY A 40 25.17 41.25 -30.14
N ALA A 41 25.98 41.23 -31.20
CA ALA A 41 26.56 40.00 -31.71
C ALA A 41 27.51 39.44 -30.65
N GLY A 42 27.19 38.26 -30.09
CA GLY A 42 27.98 37.58 -29.08
C GLY A 42 28.16 36.10 -29.42
N ALA A 43 29.40 35.73 -29.61
CA ALA A 43 30.00 34.44 -29.88
C ALA A 43 29.18 33.21 -29.41
N VAL A 44 28.94 32.30 -30.38
CA VAL A 44 28.48 30.92 -30.12
C VAL A 44 29.58 30.20 -29.31
N ARG A 45 29.40 30.11 -28.01
CA ARG A 45 30.09 29.12 -27.19
C ARG A 45 29.35 27.82 -27.32
N THR A 46 29.92 26.86 -28.05
CA THR A 46 29.55 25.45 -28.01
C THR A 46 29.88 24.93 -26.60
N THR A 47 28.89 25.00 -25.72
CA THR A 47 28.94 24.20 -24.48
C THR A 47 28.64 22.77 -24.85
N THR A 48 29.67 21.94 -24.82
CA THR A 48 29.58 20.48 -24.83
C THR A 48 28.68 20.11 -23.64
N ALA A 49 27.47 19.63 -23.93
CA ALA A 49 26.60 19.08 -22.90
C ALA A 49 27.33 17.91 -22.23
N PRO A 50 27.26 17.79 -20.89
CA PRO A 50 27.78 16.61 -20.22
C PRO A 50 27.05 15.39 -20.80
N SER A 51 27.84 14.41 -21.27
CA SER A 51 27.33 13.11 -21.69
C SER A 51 26.51 12.56 -20.52
N GLN A 52 25.20 12.54 -20.67
CA GLN A 52 24.34 11.79 -19.76
C GLN A 52 24.75 10.33 -19.90
N GLU A 53 25.34 9.80 -18.86
CA GLU A 53 25.56 8.37 -18.70
C GLU A 53 24.19 7.68 -18.89
N PRO A 54 24.09 6.67 -19.79
CA PRO A 54 22.83 6.00 -20.01
C PRO A 54 22.30 5.50 -18.66
N PRO A 55 20.98 5.65 -18.38
CA PRO A 55 20.40 5.19 -17.13
C PRO A 55 20.80 3.71 -16.94
N ALA A 56 21.28 3.39 -15.75
CA ALA A 56 21.61 2.01 -15.39
C ALA A 56 20.47 1.09 -15.80
N PRO A 57 20.75 -0.09 -16.39
CA PRO A 57 19.70 -0.99 -16.85
C PRO A 57 18.74 -1.29 -15.66
N PRO A 58 17.43 -1.37 -15.91
CA PRO A 58 16.47 -1.59 -14.83
C PRO A 58 16.85 -2.88 -14.11
N VAL A 59 16.92 -2.79 -12.79
CA VAL A 59 17.10 -3.95 -11.90
C VAL A 59 16.07 -4.99 -12.30
N ARG A 60 16.51 -6.12 -12.83
CA ARG A 60 15.64 -7.23 -13.25
C ARG A 60 15.22 -7.99 -11.99
N ALA A 61 14.18 -7.49 -11.31
CA ALA A 61 13.50 -8.30 -10.32
C ALA A 61 12.96 -9.58 -11.00
N ARG A 62 13.24 -10.75 -10.44
CA ARG A 62 12.64 -12.00 -10.92
C ARG A 62 11.23 -12.06 -10.36
N VAL A 63 10.23 -11.87 -11.22
CA VAL A 63 8.83 -12.04 -10.87
C VAL A 63 8.40 -13.42 -11.29
N ALA A 64 7.96 -14.21 -10.34
CA ALA A 64 7.38 -15.52 -10.60
C ALA A 64 5.86 -15.42 -10.52
N ALA A 65 5.18 -15.71 -11.60
CA ALA A 65 3.74 -15.89 -11.65
C ALA A 65 3.46 -17.37 -11.85
N ASP A 66 3.04 -18.09 -10.81
CA ASP A 66 2.62 -19.47 -10.93
C ASP A 66 1.51 -19.81 -9.93
N ARG A 67 0.64 -20.76 -10.25
CA ARG A 67 -0.63 -21.01 -9.60
C ARG A 67 -0.55 -21.90 -8.34
N ASP A 68 0.51 -22.68 -8.21
CA ASP A 68 0.81 -23.48 -7.00
C ASP A 68 1.91 -22.83 -6.16
N THR A 69 1.94 -21.54 -6.15
CA THR A 69 3.09 -20.69 -6.07
C THR A 69 3.74 -20.56 -4.70
N LEU A 70 3.06 -20.84 -3.61
CA LEU A 70 3.68 -20.58 -2.30
C LEU A 70 4.85 -21.54 -2.05
N GLY A 71 4.73 -22.82 -2.37
CA GLY A 71 5.84 -23.77 -2.24
C GLY A 71 7.00 -23.53 -3.22
N ILE A 72 6.69 -23.05 -4.44
CA ILE A 72 7.72 -22.65 -5.41
C ILE A 72 8.37 -21.33 -4.99
N CYS A 73 7.62 -20.42 -4.39
CA CYS A 73 8.14 -19.18 -3.83
C CYS A 73 9.11 -19.45 -2.68
N GLU A 74 8.77 -20.35 -1.77
CA GLU A 74 9.65 -20.77 -0.67
C GLU A 74 10.99 -21.28 -1.20
N SER A 75 11.00 -22.23 -2.13
CA SER A 75 12.24 -22.77 -2.71
C SER A 75 13.06 -21.73 -3.47
N ARG A 76 12.41 -20.77 -4.15
CA ARG A 76 13.12 -19.67 -4.84
C ARG A 76 13.72 -18.67 -3.88
N LEU A 77 13.10 -18.45 -2.72
CA LEU A 77 13.62 -17.56 -1.69
C LEU A 77 14.76 -18.22 -0.91
N GLU A 78 14.75 -19.55 -0.76
CA GLU A 78 15.88 -20.34 -0.26
C GLU A 78 17.11 -20.21 -1.16
N ASP A 79 16.90 -20.15 -2.49
CA ASP A 79 17.93 -19.94 -3.50
C ASP A 79 18.27 -18.45 -3.75
N ALA A 80 17.63 -17.54 -3.02
CA ALA A 80 17.86 -16.10 -3.21
C ALA A 80 19.27 -15.71 -2.74
N PRO A 81 19.86 -14.65 -3.33
CA PRO A 81 21.17 -14.18 -2.89
C PRO A 81 21.19 -13.89 -1.40
N ASP A 82 22.19 -14.42 -0.70
CA ASP A 82 22.38 -14.20 0.72
C ASP A 82 22.41 -12.70 1.08
N GLY A 83 21.75 -12.36 2.18
CA GLY A 83 21.85 -11.05 2.80
C GLY A 83 20.81 -10.02 2.37
N LEU A 84 19.90 -10.31 1.43
CA LEU A 84 18.79 -9.41 1.17
C LEU A 84 17.63 -9.67 2.16
N PRO A 85 17.12 -8.60 2.83
CA PRO A 85 15.96 -8.73 3.69
C PRO A 85 14.74 -9.20 2.88
N THR A 86 13.79 -9.82 3.57
CA THR A 86 12.55 -10.28 2.96
C THR A 86 11.37 -9.46 3.46
N VAL A 87 10.43 -9.14 2.56
CA VAL A 87 9.13 -8.56 2.87
C VAL A 87 8.02 -9.51 2.48
N ALA A 88 7.06 -9.70 3.37
CA ALA A 88 5.79 -10.37 3.08
C ALA A 88 4.70 -9.31 2.88
N ILE A 89 4.03 -9.34 1.74
CA ILE A 89 2.94 -8.42 1.41
C ILE A 89 1.69 -9.24 1.13
N VAL A 90 0.68 -9.05 1.96
CA VAL A 90 -0.62 -9.72 1.82
C VAL A 90 -1.69 -8.67 1.59
N GLY A 91 -2.59 -8.91 0.65
CA GLY A 91 -3.66 -7.93 0.45
C GLY A 91 -4.75 -8.33 -0.53
N ALA A 92 -5.66 -7.38 -0.73
CA ALA A 92 -6.81 -7.51 -1.59
C ALA A 92 -6.49 -7.21 -3.07
N SER A 93 -7.46 -6.74 -3.81
CA SER A 93 -7.37 -6.49 -5.26
C SER A 93 -6.28 -5.47 -5.64
N TYR A 94 -6.02 -4.47 -4.82
CA TYR A 94 -4.94 -3.51 -5.04
C TYR A 94 -3.56 -4.20 -5.01
N THR A 95 -3.34 -5.07 -4.03
CA THR A 95 -2.12 -5.87 -3.92
C THR A 95 -1.99 -6.87 -5.05
N ALA A 96 -3.12 -7.42 -5.50
CA ALA A 96 -3.17 -8.35 -6.63
C ALA A 96 -2.91 -7.70 -8.00
N GLY A 97 -2.82 -6.36 -8.09
CA GLY A 97 -2.64 -5.64 -9.34
C GLY A 97 -3.90 -5.59 -10.21
N VAL A 98 -5.08 -5.63 -9.61
CA VAL A 98 -6.34 -5.38 -10.32
C VAL A 98 -6.39 -3.88 -10.63
N GLY A 99 -6.51 -3.57 -11.93
CA GLY A 99 -6.46 -2.20 -12.41
C GLY A 99 -5.49 -2.09 -13.58
N PRO A 100 -4.18 -2.19 -13.39
CA PRO A 100 -3.24 -2.29 -14.51
C PRO A 100 -3.38 -3.58 -15.32
N GLY A 101 -4.00 -4.62 -14.75
CA GLY A 101 -4.16 -5.92 -15.41
C GLY A 101 -2.88 -6.75 -15.51
N ASP A 102 -1.82 -6.30 -14.86
CA ASP A 102 -0.52 -6.96 -14.78
C ASP A 102 -0.02 -6.89 -13.33
N ALA A 103 0.02 -8.03 -12.66
CA ALA A 103 0.49 -8.15 -11.29
C ALA A 103 1.91 -7.59 -11.08
N ALA A 104 2.76 -7.67 -12.11
CA ALA A 104 4.11 -7.11 -12.06
C ALA A 104 4.14 -5.56 -11.97
N GLN A 105 3.02 -4.91 -12.21
CA GLN A 105 2.81 -3.47 -12.06
C GLN A 105 2.04 -3.11 -10.78
N SER A 106 1.70 -4.07 -9.93
CA SER A 106 1.07 -3.77 -8.65
C SER A 106 2.00 -2.96 -7.75
N TRP A 107 1.44 -2.11 -6.92
CA TRP A 107 2.21 -1.31 -5.96
C TRP A 107 3.13 -2.18 -5.11
N ALA A 108 2.69 -3.39 -4.74
CA ALA A 108 3.44 -4.29 -3.89
C ALA A 108 4.73 -4.81 -4.58
N VAL A 109 4.63 -5.21 -5.84
CA VAL A 109 5.80 -5.63 -6.64
C VAL A 109 6.72 -4.45 -6.91
N LEU A 110 6.16 -3.27 -7.22
CA LEU A 110 6.95 -2.05 -7.44
C LEU A 110 7.70 -1.64 -6.16
N LEU A 111 7.04 -1.70 -4.99
CA LEU A 111 7.67 -1.45 -3.70
C LEU A 111 8.83 -2.39 -3.41
N ALA A 112 8.63 -3.71 -3.63
CA ALA A 112 9.69 -4.69 -3.40
C ALA A 112 10.91 -4.43 -4.29
N ARG A 113 10.70 -4.03 -5.53
CA ARG A 113 11.77 -3.58 -6.44
C ARG A 113 12.49 -2.34 -5.92
N GLU A 114 11.74 -1.35 -5.45
CA GLU A 114 12.28 -0.09 -4.93
C GLU A 114 13.09 -0.29 -3.66
N LEU A 115 12.63 -1.16 -2.75
CA LEU A 115 13.36 -1.54 -1.56
C LEU A 115 14.55 -2.45 -1.86
N ARG A 116 14.57 -3.11 -3.02
CA ARG A 116 15.52 -4.16 -3.38
C ARG A 116 15.53 -5.31 -2.36
N TRP A 117 14.37 -5.69 -1.88
CA TRP A 117 14.17 -6.76 -0.93
C TRP A 117 13.55 -7.98 -1.60
N ASN A 118 13.93 -9.17 -1.16
CA ASN A 118 13.18 -10.37 -1.51
C ASN A 118 11.74 -10.20 -1.04
N ALA A 119 10.78 -10.69 -1.81
CA ALA A 119 9.37 -10.48 -1.49
C ALA A 119 8.51 -11.69 -1.78
N VAL A 120 7.57 -11.97 -0.88
CA VAL A 120 6.35 -12.73 -1.16
C VAL A 120 5.20 -11.75 -1.25
N VAL A 121 4.57 -11.66 -2.42
CA VAL A 121 3.40 -10.83 -2.68
C VAL A 121 2.20 -11.76 -2.88
N TYR A 122 1.24 -11.73 -1.97
CA TYR A 122 0.05 -12.55 -2.02
C TYR A 122 -1.20 -11.67 -2.02
N GLY A 123 -1.66 -11.29 -3.21
CA GLY A 123 -2.86 -10.50 -3.43
C GLY A 123 -4.03 -11.37 -3.92
N VAL A 124 -5.20 -11.23 -3.29
CA VAL A 124 -6.45 -11.92 -3.70
C VAL A 124 -7.60 -10.92 -3.74
N PRO A 125 -8.22 -10.71 -4.91
CA PRO A 125 -9.36 -9.80 -5.02
C PRO A 125 -10.52 -10.20 -4.09
N GLY A 126 -11.14 -9.21 -3.46
CA GLY A 126 -12.33 -9.37 -2.62
C GLY A 126 -12.07 -9.87 -1.21
N ILE A 127 -10.79 -10.05 -0.80
CA ILE A 127 -10.50 -10.43 0.58
C ILE A 127 -10.49 -9.23 1.52
N GLY A 128 -10.78 -9.52 2.77
CA GLY A 128 -10.64 -8.59 3.88
C GLY A 128 -10.09 -9.30 5.12
N TYR A 129 -10.19 -8.62 6.25
CA TYR A 129 -9.94 -9.26 7.54
C TYR A 129 -11.04 -10.27 7.88
N VAL A 130 -12.26 -10.06 7.36
CA VAL A 130 -13.45 -10.89 7.55
C VAL A 130 -13.85 -11.60 6.25
N ARG A 131 -13.89 -10.86 5.14
CA ARG A 131 -14.29 -11.38 3.84
C ARG A 131 -13.27 -12.35 3.28
N THR A 132 -13.76 -13.40 2.62
CA THR A 132 -12.93 -14.51 2.13
C THR A 132 -12.44 -14.32 0.69
N GLY A 133 -12.98 -13.35 -0.04
CA GLY A 133 -12.63 -13.13 -1.43
C GLY A 133 -13.15 -14.21 -2.37
N SER A 134 -12.58 -14.24 -3.56
CA SER A 134 -12.84 -15.27 -4.55
C SER A 134 -12.06 -16.55 -4.27
N GLY A 135 -12.63 -17.70 -4.60
CA GLY A 135 -12.00 -19.01 -4.39
C GLY A 135 -11.88 -19.40 -2.91
N ASP A 136 -10.98 -20.33 -2.60
CA ASP A 136 -10.74 -20.84 -1.23
C ASP A 136 -9.51 -20.22 -0.58
N HIS A 137 -9.21 -18.95 -0.89
CA HIS A 137 -8.05 -18.27 -0.30
C HIS A 137 -8.30 -17.84 1.13
N GLY A 138 -9.53 -17.47 1.45
CA GLY A 138 -9.98 -17.07 2.79
C GLY A 138 -9.56 -15.65 3.17
N PRO A 139 -9.88 -15.20 4.39
CA PRO A 139 -9.48 -13.90 4.87
C PRO A 139 -7.97 -13.80 5.09
N VAL A 140 -7.47 -12.58 5.31
CA VAL A 140 -6.05 -12.27 5.52
C VAL A 140 -5.35 -13.27 6.45
N ILE A 141 -5.96 -13.66 7.55
CA ILE A 141 -5.37 -14.60 8.53
C ILE A 141 -5.02 -15.96 7.90
N ARG A 142 -5.84 -16.46 6.96
CA ARG A 142 -5.55 -17.70 6.25
C ARG A 142 -4.44 -17.53 5.22
N MET A 143 -4.36 -16.38 4.59
CA MET A 143 -3.29 -16.08 3.65
C MET A 143 -1.94 -16.01 4.35
N LEU A 144 -1.86 -15.38 5.52
CA LEU A 144 -0.64 -15.36 6.35
C LEU A 144 -0.20 -16.77 6.75
N ALA A 145 -1.15 -17.62 7.13
CA ALA A 145 -0.84 -19.03 7.46
C ALA A 145 -0.27 -19.81 6.27
N ARG A 146 -0.68 -19.49 5.04
CA ARG A 146 -0.15 -20.13 3.81
C ARG A 146 1.23 -19.63 3.41
N ILE A 147 1.57 -18.36 3.73
CA ILE A 147 2.91 -17.81 3.45
C ILE A 147 3.97 -18.46 4.32
N GLY A 148 3.63 -18.97 5.51
CA GLY A 148 4.61 -19.57 6.40
C GLY A 148 5.60 -18.55 6.99
N LEU A 149 5.10 -17.46 7.57
CA LEU A 149 5.92 -16.35 8.08
C LEU A 149 7.08 -16.78 8.96
N ARG A 150 6.93 -17.86 9.73
CA ARG A 150 7.99 -18.38 10.61
C ARG A 150 9.22 -18.88 9.84
N ALA A 151 9.00 -19.56 8.71
CA ALA A 151 10.08 -20.04 7.85
C ALA A 151 10.68 -18.90 7.03
N LEU A 152 9.81 -17.96 6.60
CA LEU A 152 10.20 -16.83 5.78
C LEU A 152 11.04 -15.80 6.58
N ASP A 153 10.84 -15.69 7.90
CA ASP A 153 11.48 -14.72 8.81
C ASP A 153 11.55 -13.29 8.22
N PRO A 154 10.44 -12.70 7.81
CA PRO A 154 10.46 -11.42 7.12
C PRO A 154 10.86 -10.29 8.06
N ALA A 155 11.60 -9.31 7.54
CA ALA A 155 11.92 -8.08 8.27
C ALA A 155 10.73 -7.09 8.29
N LEU A 156 9.80 -7.25 7.34
CA LEU A 156 8.60 -6.41 7.23
C LEU A 156 7.43 -7.27 6.74
N VAL A 157 6.28 -7.13 7.39
CA VAL A 157 5.00 -7.67 6.92
C VAL A 157 4.05 -6.50 6.65
N ILE A 158 3.55 -6.40 5.41
CA ILE A 158 2.53 -5.39 5.03
C ILE A 158 1.21 -6.10 4.78
N VAL A 159 0.14 -5.61 5.39
CA VAL A 159 -1.23 -6.06 5.13
C VAL A 159 -2.03 -4.91 4.53
N GLN A 160 -2.60 -5.12 3.33
CA GLN A 160 -3.50 -4.20 2.66
C GLN A 160 -4.88 -4.83 2.57
N ALA A 161 -5.84 -4.40 3.40
CA ALA A 161 -7.19 -4.95 3.42
C ALA A 161 -8.19 -3.98 4.05
N GLY A 162 -9.47 -4.37 4.08
CA GLY A 162 -10.55 -3.66 4.75
C GLY A 162 -11.58 -3.06 3.79
N HIS A 163 -11.22 -2.71 2.54
CA HIS A 163 -12.19 -2.15 1.60
C HIS A 163 -13.37 -3.11 1.37
N ASP A 164 -13.08 -4.38 1.18
CA ASP A 164 -14.09 -5.43 0.95
C ASP A 164 -14.91 -5.75 2.20
N ASP A 165 -14.44 -5.37 3.39
CA ASP A 165 -15.14 -5.50 4.67
C ASP A 165 -16.13 -4.36 4.93
N SER A 166 -16.27 -3.40 4.01
CA SER A 166 -17.23 -2.31 4.17
C SER A 166 -18.63 -2.83 4.51
N GLY A 167 -19.18 -2.35 5.64
CA GLY A 167 -20.44 -2.81 6.19
C GLY A 167 -20.36 -4.04 7.12
N VAL A 168 -19.20 -4.60 7.35
CA VAL A 168 -18.97 -5.55 8.44
C VAL A 168 -19.11 -4.82 9.79
N PRO A 169 -19.73 -5.45 10.82
CA PRO A 169 -19.80 -4.82 12.13
C PRO A 169 -18.42 -4.44 12.67
N PRO A 170 -18.20 -3.19 13.12
CA PRO A 170 -16.88 -2.72 13.55
C PRO A 170 -16.21 -3.55 14.66
N TRP A 171 -17.00 -4.15 15.55
CA TRP A 171 -16.45 -5.02 16.60
C TRP A 171 -15.83 -6.30 16.04
N LEU A 172 -16.42 -6.86 14.96
CA LEU A 172 -15.90 -8.05 14.30
C LEU A 172 -14.64 -7.71 13.50
N GLU A 173 -14.64 -6.57 12.81
CA GLU A 173 -13.45 -6.05 12.13
C GLU A 173 -12.28 -5.90 13.10
N ARG A 174 -12.48 -5.18 14.22
CA ARG A 174 -11.46 -5.04 15.27
C ARG A 174 -10.93 -6.36 15.78
N GLN A 175 -11.83 -7.32 16.04
CA GLN A 175 -11.43 -8.65 16.50
C GLN A 175 -10.50 -9.34 15.49
N ARG A 176 -10.83 -9.28 14.20
CA ARG A 176 -10.07 -9.94 13.13
C ARG A 176 -8.73 -9.28 12.87
N VAL A 177 -8.67 -7.96 12.87
CA VAL A 177 -7.42 -7.21 12.77
C VAL A 177 -6.48 -7.57 13.93
N GLY A 178 -6.98 -7.56 15.15
CA GLY A 178 -6.19 -7.98 16.33
C GLY A 178 -5.66 -9.41 16.21
N GLN A 179 -6.46 -10.35 15.69
CA GLN A 179 -6.01 -11.72 15.43
C GLN A 179 -4.90 -11.80 14.37
N VAL A 180 -4.99 -10.99 13.32
CA VAL A 180 -3.97 -10.90 12.28
C VAL A 180 -2.65 -10.41 12.86
N ILE A 181 -2.67 -9.32 13.62
CA ILE A 181 -1.47 -8.77 14.27
C ILE A 181 -0.85 -9.77 15.24
N ALA A 182 -1.67 -10.41 16.05
CA ALA A 182 -1.20 -11.44 16.99
C ALA A 182 -0.56 -12.64 16.26
N ALA A 183 -1.12 -13.08 15.15
CA ALA A 183 -0.56 -14.15 14.33
C ALA A 183 0.79 -13.76 13.72
N ILE A 184 0.92 -12.53 13.21
CA ILE A 184 2.20 -12.04 12.67
C ILE A 184 3.24 -12.00 13.80
N ARG A 185 2.91 -11.48 14.99
CA ARG A 185 3.83 -11.44 16.12
C ARG A 185 4.25 -12.81 16.63
N ALA A 186 3.34 -13.79 16.57
CA ALA A 186 3.66 -15.19 16.95
C ALA A 186 4.62 -15.87 15.98
N ASP A 187 4.49 -15.60 14.68
CA ASP A 187 5.27 -16.28 13.64
C ASP A 187 6.49 -15.48 13.17
N ALA A 188 6.44 -14.15 13.24
CA ALA A 188 7.52 -13.24 12.86
C ALA A 188 7.72 -12.13 13.92
N PRO A 189 8.17 -12.47 15.14
CA PRO A 189 8.21 -11.53 16.28
C PRO A 189 9.13 -10.32 16.06
N ARG A 190 10.11 -10.43 15.16
CA ARG A 190 11.04 -9.34 14.84
C ARG A 190 10.58 -8.46 13.68
N ALA A 191 9.58 -8.90 12.92
CA ALA A 191 9.09 -8.16 11.78
C ALA A 191 8.52 -6.80 12.18
N LYS A 192 8.79 -5.77 11.40
CA LYS A 192 7.93 -4.57 11.41
C LYS A 192 6.58 -4.95 10.81
N ILE A 193 5.49 -4.44 11.39
CA ILE A 193 4.14 -4.63 10.84
C ILE A 193 3.66 -3.31 10.31
N ALA A 194 3.13 -3.33 9.09
CA ALA A 194 2.51 -2.16 8.46
C ALA A 194 1.11 -2.53 7.96
N LEU A 195 0.13 -1.72 8.29
CA LEU A 195 -1.22 -1.84 7.76
C LEU A 195 -1.46 -0.69 6.77
N LEU A 196 -1.70 -1.04 5.52
CA LEU A 196 -2.20 -0.14 4.50
C LEU A 196 -3.72 -0.32 4.48
N THR A 197 -4.43 0.65 5.03
CA THR A 197 -5.86 0.55 5.31
C THR A 197 -6.71 0.70 4.05
N VAL A 198 -7.88 1.27 4.15
CA VAL A 198 -8.82 1.31 3.02
C VAL A 198 -8.52 2.44 2.06
N PHE A 199 -8.68 2.16 0.78
CA PHE A 199 -8.67 3.18 -0.26
C PHE A 199 -10.09 3.61 -0.59
N THR A 200 -10.27 4.84 -1.01
CA THR A 200 -11.46 5.29 -1.71
C THR A 200 -11.15 5.44 -3.20
N GLY A 201 -12.16 5.23 -4.03
CA GLY A 201 -12.08 5.62 -5.44
C GLY A 201 -12.15 7.16 -5.59
N PRO A 202 -12.45 7.67 -6.78
CA PRO A 202 -12.54 9.11 -7.03
C PRO A 202 -13.67 9.81 -6.27
N SER A 203 -14.58 9.05 -5.66
CA SER A 203 -15.68 9.58 -4.86
C SER A 203 -15.30 9.62 -3.38
N ALA A 204 -15.98 10.49 -2.63
CA ALA A 204 -15.83 10.51 -1.17
C ALA A 204 -16.15 9.13 -0.56
N PRO A 205 -15.47 8.73 0.52
CA PRO A 205 -15.72 7.46 1.18
C PRO A 205 -17.13 7.41 1.74
N THR A 206 -17.76 6.24 1.70
CA THR A 206 -19.04 6.01 2.38
C THR A 206 -18.81 5.96 3.90
N GLN A 207 -19.87 6.24 4.66
CA GLN A 207 -19.82 6.11 6.12
C GLN A 207 -19.41 4.70 6.57
N ALA A 208 -19.87 3.66 5.88
CA ALA A 208 -19.50 2.27 6.18
C ALA A 208 -18.00 2.03 5.97
N LEU A 209 -17.41 2.61 4.92
CA LEU A 209 -15.99 2.51 4.64
C LEU A 209 -15.15 3.24 5.70
N VAL A 210 -15.57 4.43 6.12
CA VAL A 210 -14.93 5.18 7.20
C VAL A 210 -14.98 4.37 8.51
N GLN A 211 -16.13 3.81 8.87
CA GLN A 211 -16.26 2.98 10.07
C GLN A 211 -15.36 1.73 10.05
N THR A 212 -15.19 1.12 8.87
CA THR A 212 -14.27 -0.01 8.71
C THR A 212 -12.82 0.46 8.89
N ASN A 213 -12.44 1.59 8.29
CA ASN A 213 -11.12 2.18 8.46
C ASN A 213 -10.79 2.48 9.92
N ASP A 214 -11.70 3.17 10.61
CA ASP A 214 -11.55 3.49 12.03
C ASP A 214 -11.39 2.21 12.89
N ALA A 215 -12.16 1.16 12.58
CA ALA A 215 -12.08 -0.11 13.29
C ALA A 215 -10.72 -0.81 13.09
N ILE A 216 -10.12 -0.71 11.90
CA ILE A 216 -8.79 -1.24 11.60
C ILE A 216 -7.73 -0.48 12.41
N ILE A 217 -7.77 0.85 12.38
CA ILE A 217 -6.81 1.72 13.07
C ILE A 217 -6.90 1.51 14.59
N ASP A 218 -8.12 1.56 15.16
CA ASP A 218 -8.35 1.32 16.57
C ASP A 218 -7.78 -0.03 17.04
N ALA A 219 -8.03 -1.09 16.25
CA ALA A 219 -7.55 -2.42 16.57
C ALA A 219 -6.03 -2.53 16.49
N ALA A 220 -5.42 -1.87 15.51
CA ALA A 220 -3.97 -1.86 15.33
C ALA A 220 -3.28 -1.20 16.53
N VAL A 221 -3.71 0.01 16.87
CA VAL A 221 -3.16 0.76 18.03
C VAL A 221 -3.35 -0.01 19.34
N ALA A 222 -4.50 -0.67 19.50
CA ALA A 222 -4.78 -1.46 20.72
C ALA A 222 -3.97 -2.75 20.80
N ALA A 223 -3.68 -3.39 19.66
CA ALA A 223 -2.98 -4.67 19.62
C ALA A 223 -1.46 -4.51 19.72
N ASP A 224 -0.91 -3.49 19.07
CA ASP A 224 0.52 -3.23 18.99
C ASP A 224 0.79 -1.77 18.60
N PRO A 225 1.27 -0.92 19.52
CA PRO A 225 1.52 0.49 19.25
C PRO A 225 2.65 0.75 18.25
N ASP A 226 3.48 -0.26 17.95
CA ASP A 226 4.58 -0.15 17.00
C ASP A 226 4.15 -0.48 15.55
N VAL A 227 2.86 -0.79 15.34
CA VAL A 227 2.31 -1.01 13.99
C VAL A 227 2.35 0.29 13.20
N ILE A 228 2.93 0.23 12.00
CA ILE A 228 2.96 1.35 11.07
C ILE A 228 1.59 1.43 10.39
N ILE A 229 0.85 2.50 10.65
CA ILE A 229 -0.46 2.73 10.01
C ILE A 229 -0.25 3.63 8.80
N MET A 230 -0.75 3.19 7.66
CA MET A 230 -0.82 3.93 6.41
C MET A 230 -2.30 4.09 6.07
N ASP A 231 -2.84 5.30 6.30
CA ASP A 231 -4.25 5.62 6.13
C ASP A 231 -4.48 6.47 4.88
N PRO A 232 -4.93 5.85 3.77
CA PRO A 232 -5.22 6.60 2.56
C PRO A 232 -6.41 7.54 2.66
N LEU A 233 -7.29 7.38 3.66
CA LEU A 233 -8.43 8.28 3.83
C LEU A 233 -8.06 9.60 4.49
N ASP A 234 -6.97 9.63 5.27
CA ASP A 234 -6.56 10.83 6.02
C ASP A 234 -5.75 11.80 5.14
N ASP A 235 -4.63 11.36 4.56
CA ASP A 235 -3.69 12.30 3.94
C ASP A 235 -3.29 11.97 2.49
N TRP A 236 -3.87 10.91 1.89
CA TRP A 236 -3.47 10.47 0.56
C TRP A 236 -4.36 11.05 -0.53
N SER A 237 -3.96 12.19 -1.09
CA SER A 237 -4.60 12.75 -2.27
C SER A 237 -4.26 11.93 -3.51
N PHE A 238 -5.20 11.07 -3.92
CA PHE A 238 -4.99 10.03 -4.90
C PHE A 238 -5.91 10.16 -6.14
N ALA A 239 -6.59 11.30 -6.25
CA ALA A 239 -7.73 11.52 -7.15
C ALA A 239 -7.46 11.26 -8.65
N HIS A 240 -6.22 11.30 -9.12
CA HIS A 240 -5.92 11.26 -10.56
C HIS A 240 -5.40 9.91 -11.06
N ALA A 241 -5.29 8.90 -10.22
CA ALA A 241 -4.63 7.66 -10.55
C ALA A 241 -5.55 6.43 -10.52
N HIS A 242 -6.87 6.65 -10.59
CA HIS A 242 -7.88 5.59 -10.57
C HIS A 242 -8.54 5.35 -11.92
N ALA A 243 -8.83 4.07 -12.20
CA ALA A 243 -9.77 3.63 -13.21
C ALA A 243 -10.97 2.98 -12.49
N GLY A 244 -11.95 3.79 -12.11
CA GLY A 244 -13.04 3.35 -11.22
C GLY A 244 -12.54 3.11 -9.79
N LEU A 245 -12.80 1.93 -9.23
CA LEU A 245 -12.37 1.58 -7.87
C LEU A 245 -10.87 1.35 -7.75
N HIS A 246 -10.24 0.77 -8.77
CA HIS A 246 -8.85 0.32 -8.72
C HIS A 246 -7.88 1.37 -9.28
N PRO A 247 -6.60 1.33 -8.86
CA PRO A 247 -5.60 2.23 -9.40
C PRO A 247 -5.28 1.91 -10.86
N THR A 248 -4.81 2.90 -11.59
CA THR A 248 -4.10 2.69 -12.86
C THR A 248 -2.66 2.27 -12.57
N ALA A 249 -1.88 1.88 -13.58
CA ALA A 249 -0.45 1.62 -13.41
C ALA A 249 0.31 2.82 -12.80
N ALA A 250 -0.07 4.05 -13.18
CA ALA A 250 0.48 5.26 -12.55
C ALA A 250 0.05 5.40 -11.08
N GLY A 251 -1.18 4.97 -10.77
CA GLY A 251 -1.68 4.93 -9.40
C GLY A 251 -0.92 3.94 -8.53
N ASP A 252 -0.68 2.75 -9.04
CA ASP A 252 0.14 1.75 -8.34
C ASP A 252 1.57 2.23 -8.10
N ALA A 253 2.20 2.87 -9.08
CA ALA A 253 3.53 3.47 -8.91
C ALA A 253 3.53 4.56 -7.83
N TRP A 254 2.48 5.39 -7.80
CA TRP A 254 2.32 6.41 -6.77
C TRP A 254 2.13 5.79 -5.36
N ILE A 255 1.28 4.75 -5.24
CA ILE A 255 1.10 4.02 -3.97
C ILE A 255 2.43 3.43 -3.51
N ALA A 256 3.17 2.76 -4.39
CA ALA A 256 4.48 2.18 -4.08
C ALA A 256 5.44 3.21 -3.51
N ALA A 257 5.58 4.38 -4.18
CA ALA A 257 6.43 5.47 -3.73
C ALA A 257 5.99 6.04 -2.37
N ARG A 258 4.66 6.17 -2.14
CA ARG A 258 4.13 6.65 -0.87
C ARG A 258 4.39 5.66 0.26
N VAL A 259 4.11 4.37 0.04
CA VAL A 259 4.42 3.31 1.01
C VAL A 259 5.92 3.27 1.29
N ALA A 260 6.77 3.33 0.27
CA ALA A 260 8.22 3.37 0.44
C ALA A 260 8.67 4.54 1.32
N SER A 261 8.09 5.73 1.12
CA SER A 261 8.37 6.90 1.95
C SER A 261 8.01 6.66 3.41
N VAL A 262 6.82 6.11 3.68
CA VAL A 262 6.36 5.85 5.05
C VAL A 262 7.25 4.79 5.73
N VAL A 263 7.48 3.65 5.09
CA VAL A 263 8.27 2.58 5.72
C VAL A 263 9.73 2.99 5.94
N ARG A 264 10.31 3.83 5.07
CA ARG A 264 11.64 4.41 5.28
C ARG A 264 11.70 5.32 6.51
N ALA A 265 10.67 6.14 6.72
CA ALA A 265 10.57 6.99 7.91
C ALA A 265 10.54 6.15 9.21
N HIS A 266 10.12 4.88 9.12
CA HIS A 266 10.14 3.90 10.21
C HIS A 266 11.36 2.97 10.19
N GLY A 267 12.44 3.35 9.48
CA GLY A 267 13.70 2.64 9.49
C GLY A 267 13.77 1.41 8.58
N VAL A 268 12.86 1.28 7.61
CA VAL A 268 12.95 0.28 6.55
C VAL A 268 13.77 0.89 5.40
N LEU A 269 15.00 0.44 5.22
CA LEU A 269 15.91 1.02 4.24
C LEU A 269 16.04 0.11 3.01
N PRO A 270 16.22 0.69 1.80
CA PRO A 270 16.52 -0.10 0.63
C PRO A 270 17.81 -0.92 0.83
N ALA A 271 17.82 -2.15 0.32
CA ALA A 271 19.04 -2.97 0.30
C ALA A 271 19.93 -2.59 -0.90
N ALA A 272 21.23 -2.87 -0.75
CA ALA A 272 22.21 -2.80 -1.84
C ALA A 272 22.62 -4.23 -2.24
N GLY A 273 23.10 -4.42 -3.44
CA GLY A 273 23.62 -5.71 -3.91
C GLY A 273 22.84 -6.32 -5.06
N SER A 274 22.65 -7.63 -5.02
CA SER A 274 22.02 -8.43 -6.08
C SER A 274 20.56 -8.06 -6.35
N ASP A 275 20.04 -8.49 -7.49
CA ASP A 275 18.61 -8.32 -7.81
C ASP A 275 17.75 -9.18 -6.90
N PRO A 276 16.67 -8.62 -6.33
CA PRO A 276 15.80 -9.35 -5.43
C PRO A 276 14.99 -10.42 -6.17
N VAL A 277 14.64 -11.48 -5.45
CA VAL A 277 13.63 -12.46 -5.88
C VAL A 277 12.26 -11.96 -5.42
N ILE A 278 11.34 -11.79 -6.36
CA ILE A 278 9.96 -11.42 -6.07
C ILE A 278 9.06 -12.55 -6.54
N CYS A 279 8.34 -13.12 -5.59
CA CYS A 279 7.31 -14.11 -5.80
C CYS A 279 5.94 -13.46 -5.70
N ASP A 280 5.19 -13.49 -6.78
CA ASP A 280 3.82 -12.98 -6.83
C ASP A 280 2.85 -14.12 -7.08
N SER A 281 1.72 -14.11 -6.37
CA SER A 281 0.70 -15.17 -6.48
C SER A 281 0.03 -15.26 -7.85
N GLY A 282 0.15 -14.26 -8.69
CA GLY A 282 -0.40 -14.24 -10.05
C GLY A 282 -1.94 -14.35 -10.13
N ILE A 283 -2.66 -14.15 -9.04
CA ILE A 283 -4.11 -14.37 -8.95
C ILE A 283 -4.92 -13.28 -9.66
N ALA A 284 -4.32 -12.13 -9.95
CA ALA A 284 -4.99 -11.01 -10.63
C ALA A 284 -5.47 -11.34 -12.06
N GLY A 285 -4.87 -12.30 -12.73
CA GLY A 285 -5.06 -12.57 -14.17
C GLY A 285 -6.24 -13.45 -14.56
N HIS A 286 -7.20 -13.76 -13.68
CA HIS A 286 -8.31 -14.68 -13.97
C HIS A 286 -9.65 -14.00 -14.32
N GLY A 287 -9.65 -12.75 -14.75
CA GLY A 287 -10.79 -12.08 -15.38
C GLY A 287 -10.60 -12.00 -16.88
N THR A 288 -11.34 -12.83 -17.64
CA THR A 288 -11.46 -12.85 -19.12
C THR A 288 -10.32 -13.52 -19.90
N ARG A 289 -10.26 -14.84 -19.90
CA ARG A 289 -9.84 -15.50 -21.15
C ARG A 289 -10.99 -15.36 -22.14
N ASP A 290 -10.77 -14.51 -23.10
CA ASP A 290 -11.58 -14.41 -24.31
C ASP A 290 -11.61 -15.80 -24.99
N SER A 291 -12.77 -16.45 -24.90
CA SER A 291 -13.08 -17.68 -25.63
C SER A 291 -13.41 -17.30 -27.07
N GLY A 292 -12.39 -17.09 -27.89
CA GLY A 292 -12.63 -16.64 -29.25
C GLY A 292 -11.46 -16.79 -30.19
N ALA A 293 -11.08 -18.01 -30.55
CA ALA A 293 -10.53 -18.32 -31.87
C ALA A 293 -10.49 -19.82 -32.13
N VAL A 294 -11.64 -20.41 -32.36
CA VAL A 294 -11.72 -21.64 -33.15
C VAL A 294 -11.33 -21.26 -34.58
N ARG A 295 -10.07 -21.48 -34.92
CA ARG A 295 -9.66 -21.50 -36.33
C ARG A 295 -10.19 -22.77 -36.99
N GLY A 296 -11.30 -22.63 -37.71
CA GLY A 296 -11.76 -23.63 -38.66
C GLY A 296 -10.65 -23.97 -39.61
N ARG A 297 -10.21 -25.22 -39.63
CA ARG A 297 -9.50 -25.80 -40.76
C ARG A 297 -10.54 -26.06 -41.84
N ALA A 298 -10.42 -25.36 -42.95
CA ALA A 298 -11.10 -25.74 -44.18
C ALA A 298 -10.32 -26.91 -44.81
N LEU A 299 -11.05 -27.95 -45.17
CA LEU A 299 -10.64 -28.97 -46.12
C LEU A 299 -10.73 -28.43 -47.54
#